data_59a254b5bfc899773ca4632772db8ca4
#
_entry.id   59a254b5bfc899773ca4632772db8ca4
#
_cell.length_a   1.000
_cell.length_b   1.000
_cell.length_c   1.000
_cell.angle_alpha   90.00
_cell.angle_beta   90.00
_cell.angle_gamma   90.00
#
_symmetry.space_group_name_H-M   'P 1'
#
loop_
_entity.id
_entity.type
_entity.pdbx_description
1 polymer ?
#
loop_
_entity_poly.entity_id
_entity_poly.type
_entity_poly.pdbx_seq_one_letter_code
_entity_poly.pdbx_strand_id
1 'polypeptide(L)'
;MIKFKRLVVIGVGLIGGSFALALKRAAVVDEVIGVDRSDAALNDALRLKVIDVALSLSDAPQGAKGADLVLLAVPVRQMAAAFALIKPLLGDHTIVMDCGSTKQDVIGVAVEKLGTKIAQFVPAHPIAGRETSGVASADATLFDGKNVVLTPLAENTADAVSRVEDIWHACGAKVVSMSASAHDAVFAAVSHLPHMLAFALVDELAARPNAKSLFSFAASGFRDFTRIAGSSPEMWRDIALNNRDALLTEMDAYIAKTRHLRGLIATADAAELSALMTRSRDARAQWLAGDLGSFRDKST
;
A
#
# COMPACT_ATOMS: atom_id res chain seq x y z
N MET A 1 16.80 6.10 -21.88
CA MET A 1 16.61 6.30 -20.42
C MET A 1 15.45 7.26 -20.26
N ILE A 2 14.43 6.89 -19.47
CA ILE A 2 13.27 7.76 -19.24
C ILE A 2 13.73 9.01 -18.49
N LYS A 3 13.18 10.17 -18.82
CA LYS A 3 13.49 11.42 -18.13
C LYS A 3 12.24 12.31 -18.09
N PHE A 4 11.97 12.88 -16.91
CA PHE A 4 10.86 13.80 -16.65
C PHE A 4 11.43 15.16 -16.23
N LYS A 5 10.87 16.23 -16.76
CA LYS A 5 11.23 17.57 -16.32
C LYS A 5 10.62 17.86 -14.95
N ARG A 6 9.34 17.44 -14.75
CA ARG A 6 8.58 17.81 -13.56
C ARG A 6 7.75 16.66 -13.01
N LEU A 7 8.04 16.30 -11.76
CA LEU A 7 7.22 15.41 -10.94
C LEU A 7 6.39 16.23 -9.95
N VAL A 8 5.11 15.93 -9.84
CA VAL A 8 4.24 16.44 -8.76
C VAL A 8 3.88 15.29 -7.82
N VAL A 9 4.15 15.46 -6.54
CA VAL A 9 3.81 14.51 -5.48
C VAL A 9 2.70 15.10 -4.61
N ILE A 10 1.52 14.49 -4.64
CA ILE A 10 0.41 14.86 -3.76
C ILE A 10 0.47 13.94 -2.53
N GLY A 11 0.80 14.53 -1.39
CA GLY A 11 1.09 13.81 -0.14
C GLY A 11 2.59 13.55 0.04
N VAL A 12 3.29 14.46 0.72
CA VAL A 12 4.74 14.39 0.94
C VAL A 12 5.02 13.69 2.28
N GLY A 13 4.57 12.42 2.38
CA GLY A 13 4.84 11.55 3.52
C GLY A 13 5.99 10.57 3.27
N LEU A 14 6.00 9.45 4.00
CA LEU A 14 6.99 8.38 3.82
C LEU A 14 7.04 7.90 2.35
N ILE A 15 5.91 7.51 1.77
CA ILE A 15 5.86 6.88 0.44
C ILE A 15 6.14 7.91 -0.66
N GLY A 16 5.42 9.05 -0.67
CA GLY A 16 5.62 10.10 -1.66
C GLY A 16 7.03 10.70 -1.61
N GLY A 17 7.55 10.92 -0.40
CA GLY A 17 8.92 11.40 -0.21
C GLY A 17 9.97 10.38 -0.65
N SER A 18 9.79 9.10 -0.34
CA SER A 18 10.70 8.04 -0.79
C SER A 18 10.73 7.90 -2.31
N PHE A 19 9.56 8.00 -2.96
CA PHE A 19 9.47 7.97 -4.41
C PHE A 19 10.23 9.16 -5.05
N ALA A 20 10.01 10.36 -4.53
CA ALA A 20 10.75 11.55 -4.98
C ALA A 20 12.27 11.37 -4.85
N LEU A 21 12.73 10.89 -3.70
CA LEU A 21 14.16 10.62 -3.45
C LEU A 21 14.71 9.52 -4.36
N ALA A 22 13.95 8.45 -4.61
CA ALA A 22 14.38 7.36 -5.49
C ALA A 22 14.56 7.84 -6.93
N LEU A 23 13.63 8.66 -7.46
CA LEU A 23 13.77 9.22 -8.81
C LEU A 23 14.90 10.27 -8.92
N LYS A 24 15.13 11.05 -7.86
CA LYS A 24 16.29 11.95 -7.78
C LYS A 24 17.60 11.14 -7.77
N ARG A 25 17.68 10.07 -6.99
CA ARG A 25 18.83 9.14 -6.96
C ARG A 25 19.12 8.55 -8.33
N ALA A 26 18.07 8.17 -9.07
CA ALA A 26 18.18 7.63 -10.41
C ALA A 26 18.47 8.70 -11.51
N ALA A 27 18.45 9.99 -11.15
CA ALA A 27 18.63 11.13 -12.06
C ALA A 27 17.61 11.15 -13.22
N VAL A 28 16.38 10.67 -12.99
CA VAL A 28 15.30 10.61 -13.99
C VAL A 28 14.29 11.74 -13.85
N VAL A 29 14.44 12.61 -12.88
CA VAL A 29 13.59 13.80 -12.67
C VAL A 29 14.45 15.04 -12.45
N ASP A 30 14.07 16.17 -13.09
CA ASP A 30 14.79 17.44 -12.94
C ASP A 30 14.24 18.29 -11.78
N GLU A 31 12.92 18.35 -11.59
CA GLU A 31 12.24 19.13 -10.55
C GLU A 31 11.14 18.32 -9.86
N VAL A 32 11.10 18.36 -8.53
CA VAL A 32 10.05 17.74 -7.73
C VAL A 32 9.25 18.80 -7.00
N ILE A 33 7.95 18.86 -7.31
CA ILE A 33 6.97 19.71 -6.63
C ILE A 33 6.21 18.86 -5.61
N GLY A 34 6.31 19.22 -4.34
CA GLY A 34 5.51 18.61 -3.28
C GLY A 34 4.25 19.42 -3.00
N VAL A 35 3.11 18.72 -2.92
CA VAL A 35 1.82 19.30 -2.54
C VAL A 35 1.31 18.57 -1.31
N ASP A 36 1.05 19.28 -0.24
CA ASP A 36 0.52 18.71 1.01
C ASP A 36 -0.41 19.72 1.72
N ARG A 37 -1.26 19.21 2.61
CA ARG A 37 -2.08 20.03 3.50
C ARG A 37 -1.31 20.59 4.70
N SER A 38 -0.16 20.02 5.00
CA SER A 38 0.68 20.34 6.17
C SER A 38 1.88 21.18 5.74
N ASP A 39 1.86 22.46 6.07
CA ASP A 39 3.01 23.34 5.86
C ASP A 39 4.27 22.84 6.59
N ALA A 40 4.10 22.21 7.74
CA ALA A 40 5.22 21.60 8.48
C ALA A 40 5.86 20.46 7.67
N ALA A 41 5.05 19.59 7.06
CA ALA A 41 5.55 18.51 6.21
C ALA A 41 6.25 19.06 4.96
N LEU A 42 5.72 20.10 4.34
CA LEU A 42 6.31 20.78 3.19
C LEU A 42 7.65 21.42 3.54
N ASN A 43 7.73 22.14 4.66
CA ASN A 43 8.97 22.77 5.14
C ASN A 43 10.04 21.72 5.45
N ASP A 44 9.69 20.63 6.12
CA ASP A 44 10.60 19.51 6.36
C ASP A 44 11.08 18.86 5.05
N ALA A 45 10.18 18.68 4.08
CA ALA A 45 10.51 18.10 2.79
C ALA A 45 11.51 18.98 2.00
N LEU A 46 11.34 20.30 2.03
CA LEU A 46 12.30 21.26 1.46
C LEU A 46 13.66 21.18 2.17
N ARG A 47 13.65 21.24 3.49
CA ARG A 47 14.86 21.18 4.32
C ARG A 47 15.65 19.89 4.08
N LEU A 48 14.96 18.77 3.93
CA LEU A 48 15.53 17.45 3.65
C LEU A 48 15.85 17.23 2.17
N LYS A 49 15.59 18.21 1.29
CA LYS A 49 15.81 18.16 -0.15
C LYS A 49 15.02 17.02 -0.84
N VAL A 50 13.92 16.60 -0.25
CA VAL A 50 12.99 15.63 -0.83
C VAL A 50 12.26 16.26 -2.02
N ILE A 51 11.84 17.52 -1.86
CA ILE A 51 11.19 18.32 -2.89
C ILE A 51 12.00 19.58 -3.17
N ASP A 52 11.79 20.17 -4.36
CA ASP A 52 12.45 21.41 -4.78
C ASP A 52 11.51 22.61 -4.64
N VAL A 53 10.19 22.38 -4.79
CA VAL A 53 9.13 23.37 -4.65
C VAL A 53 8.04 22.82 -3.73
N ALA A 54 7.57 23.65 -2.80
CA ALA A 54 6.45 23.33 -1.92
C ALA A 54 5.23 24.14 -2.33
N LEU A 55 4.08 23.49 -2.47
CA LEU A 55 2.81 24.13 -2.77
C LEU A 55 1.75 23.67 -1.77
N SER A 56 0.93 24.61 -1.32
CA SER A 56 -0.32 24.29 -0.62
C SER A 56 -1.35 23.67 -1.59
N LEU A 57 -2.40 23.06 -1.06
CA LEU A 57 -3.48 22.53 -1.91
C LEU A 57 -4.14 23.63 -2.75
N SER A 58 -4.22 24.88 -2.25
CA SER A 58 -4.78 26.03 -2.98
C SER A 58 -3.89 26.51 -4.12
N ASP A 59 -2.57 26.39 -3.98
CA ASP A 59 -1.60 26.90 -4.97
C ASP A 59 -1.29 25.87 -6.04
N ALA A 60 -1.54 24.58 -5.79
CA ALA A 60 -1.26 23.49 -6.70
C ALA A 60 -1.86 23.69 -8.10
N PRO A 61 -3.13 24.16 -8.28
CA PRO A 61 -3.73 24.34 -9.60
C PRO A 61 -2.96 25.26 -10.55
N GLN A 62 -2.18 26.18 -10.00
CA GLN A 62 -1.36 27.12 -10.80
C GLN A 62 0.10 26.69 -10.83
N GLY A 63 0.69 26.35 -9.68
CA GLY A 63 2.09 26.08 -9.53
C GLY A 63 2.54 24.71 -10.09
N ALA A 64 1.64 23.74 -10.17
CA ALA A 64 1.95 22.38 -10.65
C ALA A 64 1.59 22.14 -12.13
N LYS A 65 1.24 23.17 -12.89
CA LYS A 65 0.96 23.03 -14.33
C LYS A 65 2.19 22.54 -15.11
N GLY A 66 1.93 21.69 -16.12
CA GLY A 66 2.98 21.13 -16.97
C GLY A 66 3.75 20.00 -16.29
N ALA A 67 3.14 19.31 -15.36
CA ALA A 67 3.67 18.07 -14.79
C ALA A 67 3.74 16.97 -15.87
N ASP A 68 4.89 16.32 -15.97
CA ASP A 68 5.04 15.12 -16.81
C ASP A 68 4.55 13.88 -16.05
N LEU A 69 4.73 13.90 -14.73
CA LEU A 69 4.41 12.80 -13.84
C LEU A 69 3.72 13.31 -12.57
N VAL A 70 2.63 12.68 -12.18
CA VAL A 70 1.91 12.95 -10.93
C VAL A 70 1.80 11.69 -10.11
N LEU A 71 2.22 11.74 -8.85
CA LEU A 71 2.03 10.66 -7.89
C LEU A 71 1.01 11.09 -6.82
N LEU A 72 -0.01 10.27 -6.59
CA LEU A 72 -0.95 10.40 -5.48
C LEU A 72 -0.52 9.48 -4.34
N ALA A 73 0.08 10.04 -3.31
CA ALA A 73 0.56 9.33 -2.12
C ALA A 73 -0.21 9.76 -0.85
N VAL A 74 -1.50 9.92 -0.99
CA VAL A 74 -2.44 10.27 0.09
C VAL A 74 -3.24 9.05 0.55
N PRO A 75 -3.82 9.07 1.77
CA PRO A 75 -4.75 8.03 2.21
C PRO A 75 -5.89 7.80 1.20
N VAL A 76 -6.35 6.54 1.07
CA VAL A 76 -7.32 6.13 0.03
C VAL A 76 -8.61 6.96 0.07
N ARG A 77 -9.10 7.36 1.23
CA ARG A 77 -10.28 8.24 1.35
C ARG A 77 -10.06 9.67 0.85
N GLN A 78 -8.83 10.10 0.67
CA GLN A 78 -8.49 11.42 0.12
C GLN A 78 -8.31 11.40 -1.40
N MET A 79 -8.35 10.22 -2.03
CA MET A 79 -8.13 10.07 -3.48
C MET A 79 -9.14 10.87 -4.32
N ALA A 80 -10.42 10.96 -3.90
CA ALA A 80 -11.41 11.76 -4.61
C ALA A 80 -11.01 13.24 -4.72
N ALA A 81 -10.57 13.82 -3.60
CA ALA A 81 -10.09 15.21 -3.57
C ALA A 81 -8.78 15.37 -4.36
N ALA A 82 -7.87 14.40 -4.25
CA ALA A 82 -6.61 14.42 -4.98
C ALA A 82 -6.83 14.35 -6.50
N PHE A 83 -7.69 13.45 -7.00
CA PHE A 83 -8.03 13.39 -8.43
C PHE A 83 -8.70 14.67 -8.92
N ALA A 84 -9.62 15.26 -8.14
CA ALA A 84 -10.24 16.53 -8.49
C ALA A 84 -9.21 17.67 -8.56
N LEU A 85 -8.25 17.70 -7.63
CA LEU A 85 -7.18 18.68 -7.58
C LEU A 85 -6.26 18.59 -8.82
N ILE A 86 -5.86 17.38 -9.23
CA ILE A 86 -4.90 17.22 -10.31
C ILE A 86 -5.52 17.31 -11.70
N LYS A 87 -6.82 17.02 -11.87
CA LYS A 87 -7.48 17.01 -13.17
C LYS A 87 -7.17 18.24 -14.06
N PRO A 88 -7.23 19.48 -13.55
CA PRO A 88 -6.90 20.67 -14.33
C PRO A 88 -5.41 20.82 -14.65
N LEU A 89 -4.51 20.05 -13.98
CA LEU A 89 -3.07 20.08 -14.19
C LEU A 89 -2.60 19.16 -15.32
N LEU A 90 -3.45 18.19 -15.68
CA LEU A 90 -3.09 17.14 -16.62
C LEU A 90 -3.03 17.68 -18.06
N GLY A 91 -1.83 17.70 -18.63
CA GLY A 91 -1.59 17.85 -20.08
C GLY A 91 -1.79 16.51 -20.80
N ASP A 92 -1.67 16.52 -22.13
CA ASP A 92 -1.94 15.33 -22.97
C ASP A 92 -0.99 14.15 -22.71
N HIS A 93 0.22 14.42 -22.20
CA HIS A 93 1.27 13.42 -21.97
C HIS A 93 1.56 13.16 -20.50
N THR A 94 0.78 13.77 -19.59
CA THR A 94 0.97 13.56 -18.14
C THR A 94 0.61 12.14 -17.78
N ILE A 95 1.50 11.47 -17.03
CA ILE A 95 1.22 10.17 -16.40
C ILE A 95 0.78 10.43 -14.95
N VAL A 96 -0.26 9.73 -14.54
CA VAL A 96 -0.76 9.76 -13.16
C VAL A 96 -0.65 8.37 -12.56
N MET A 97 -0.12 8.29 -11.34
CA MET A 97 -0.05 7.05 -10.53
C MET A 97 -0.55 7.32 -9.12
N ASP A 98 -0.93 6.26 -8.43
CA ASP A 98 -1.18 6.29 -6.99
C ASP A 98 -0.29 5.31 -6.23
N CYS A 99 -0.40 5.34 -4.88
CA CYS A 99 0.23 4.40 -3.97
C CYS A 99 -0.79 3.77 -3.01
N GLY A 100 -2.07 3.78 -3.36
CA GLY A 100 -3.15 3.30 -2.50
C GLY A 100 -3.06 1.80 -2.21
N SER A 101 -3.42 1.41 -1.00
CA SER A 101 -3.42 0.01 -0.56
C SER A 101 -4.62 -0.79 -1.06
N THR A 102 -5.63 -0.15 -1.64
CA THR A 102 -6.81 -0.73 -2.28
C THR A 102 -6.92 -0.23 -3.70
N LYS A 103 -7.46 -1.02 -4.64
CA LYS A 103 -7.44 -0.65 -6.06
C LYS A 103 -8.83 -0.43 -6.64
N GLN A 104 -9.79 -1.31 -6.37
CA GLN A 104 -11.12 -1.19 -6.99
C GLN A 104 -11.82 0.12 -6.64
N ASP A 105 -11.77 0.51 -5.36
CA ASP A 105 -12.35 1.77 -4.88
C ASP A 105 -11.62 2.99 -5.47
N VAL A 106 -10.28 2.97 -5.48
CA VAL A 106 -9.46 4.06 -6.06
C VAL A 106 -9.74 4.22 -7.56
N ILE A 107 -9.84 3.11 -8.30
CA ILE A 107 -10.17 3.12 -9.73
C ILE A 107 -11.58 3.69 -9.95
N GLY A 108 -12.58 3.24 -9.17
CA GLY A 108 -13.95 3.77 -9.27
C GLY A 108 -13.99 5.29 -9.10
N VAL A 109 -13.28 5.79 -8.10
CA VAL A 109 -13.14 7.23 -7.86
C VAL A 109 -12.38 7.93 -9.00
N ALA A 110 -11.31 7.32 -9.53
CA ALA A 110 -10.56 7.89 -10.64
C ALA A 110 -11.42 8.03 -11.91
N VAL A 111 -12.21 7.02 -12.25
CA VAL A 111 -13.14 7.05 -13.39
C VAL A 111 -14.12 8.22 -13.24
N GLU A 112 -14.72 8.39 -12.06
CA GLU A 112 -15.66 9.48 -11.78
C GLU A 112 -14.98 10.86 -11.92
N LYS A 113 -13.81 11.04 -11.30
CA LYS A 113 -13.17 12.35 -11.20
C LYS A 113 -12.40 12.75 -12.44
N LEU A 114 -11.67 11.84 -13.07
CA LEU A 114 -10.84 12.14 -14.25
C LEU A 114 -11.69 12.17 -15.54
N GLY A 115 -12.73 11.34 -15.65
CA GLY A 115 -13.56 11.24 -16.84
C GLY A 115 -12.72 10.86 -18.08
N THR A 116 -12.72 11.71 -19.12
CA THR A 116 -11.98 11.44 -20.37
C THR A 116 -10.46 11.35 -20.20
N LYS A 117 -9.92 11.81 -19.07
CA LYS A 117 -8.48 11.72 -18.78
C LYS A 117 -8.08 10.43 -18.03
N ILE A 118 -9.03 9.49 -17.86
CA ILE A 118 -8.76 8.23 -17.14
C ILE A 118 -7.62 7.41 -17.74
N ALA A 119 -7.44 7.46 -19.06
CA ALA A 119 -6.36 6.77 -19.77
C ALA A 119 -4.95 7.15 -19.31
N GLN A 120 -4.80 8.33 -18.67
CA GLN A 120 -3.53 8.80 -18.13
C GLN A 120 -3.21 8.23 -16.76
N PHE A 121 -4.19 7.62 -16.07
CA PHE A 121 -4.04 7.03 -14.74
C PHE A 121 -3.70 5.55 -14.83
N VAL A 122 -2.50 5.17 -14.40
CA VAL A 122 -2.07 3.77 -14.25
C VAL A 122 -1.97 3.48 -12.75
N PRO A 123 -2.92 2.73 -12.19
CA PRO A 123 -2.96 2.47 -10.75
C PRO A 123 -1.79 1.60 -10.30
N ALA A 124 -1.19 1.96 -9.15
CA ALA A 124 -0.06 1.25 -8.58
C ALA A 124 -0.21 1.07 -7.06
N HIS A 125 0.43 0.04 -6.52
CA HIS A 125 0.55 -0.19 -5.09
C HIS A 125 1.96 -0.69 -4.77
N PRO A 126 2.85 0.15 -4.24
CA PRO A 126 4.15 -0.28 -3.76
C PRO A 126 4.00 -1.08 -2.46
N ILE A 127 4.49 -2.33 -2.46
CA ILE A 127 4.45 -3.21 -1.29
C ILE A 127 5.68 -2.94 -0.42
N ALA A 128 5.72 -1.72 0.07
CA ALA A 128 6.80 -1.18 0.87
C ALA A 128 6.25 -0.21 1.90
N GLY A 129 6.83 -0.20 3.09
CA GLY A 129 6.42 0.69 4.17
C GLY A 129 7.30 0.51 5.40
N ARG A 130 7.11 1.40 6.37
CA ARG A 130 7.72 1.35 7.70
C ARG A 130 6.65 1.68 8.74
N GLU A 131 6.92 1.35 9.99
CA GLU A 131 6.05 1.72 11.12
C GLU A 131 6.07 3.23 11.40
N THR A 132 7.14 3.91 10.99
CA THR A 132 7.28 5.37 11.08
C THR A 132 6.61 6.05 9.89
N SER A 133 6.01 7.21 10.13
CA SER A 133 5.32 8.02 9.13
C SER A 133 6.02 9.38 8.93
N GLY A 134 5.55 10.14 7.92
CA GLY A 134 6.05 11.48 7.62
C GLY A 134 7.31 11.49 6.74
N VAL A 135 7.63 12.67 6.24
CA VAL A 135 8.74 12.88 5.29
C VAL A 135 10.12 12.64 5.90
N ALA A 136 10.27 12.82 7.23
CA ALA A 136 11.51 12.52 7.93
C ALA A 136 11.91 11.04 7.88
N SER A 137 10.97 10.15 7.62
CA SER A 137 11.20 8.70 7.45
C SER A 137 11.41 8.30 5.99
N ALA A 138 11.34 9.24 5.04
CA ALA A 138 11.52 8.96 3.62
C ALA A 138 12.94 8.47 3.33
N ASP A 139 13.03 7.47 2.43
CA ASP A 139 14.28 6.79 2.10
C ASP A 139 14.33 6.48 0.60
N ALA A 140 15.38 6.92 -0.06
CA ALA A 140 15.59 6.70 -1.49
C ALA A 140 15.70 5.21 -1.89
N THR A 141 15.91 4.33 -0.92
CA THR A 141 16.06 2.87 -1.11
C THR A 141 14.85 2.07 -0.66
N LEU A 142 13.76 2.74 -0.26
CA LEU A 142 12.57 2.09 0.28
C LEU A 142 12.01 1.00 -0.64
N PHE A 143 12.11 1.20 -1.95
CA PHE A 143 11.53 0.31 -2.96
C PHE A 143 12.54 -0.70 -3.51
N ASP A 144 13.82 -0.64 -3.14
CA ASP A 144 14.85 -1.53 -3.66
C ASP A 144 14.48 -3.00 -3.41
N GLY A 145 14.30 -3.77 -4.51
CA GLY A 145 13.90 -5.17 -4.49
C GLY A 145 12.48 -5.46 -3.99
N LYS A 146 11.67 -4.43 -3.70
CA LYS A 146 10.27 -4.59 -3.28
C LYS A 146 9.35 -4.75 -4.48
N ASN A 147 8.24 -5.43 -4.28
CA ASN A 147 7.22 -5.52 -5.31
C ASN A 147 6.41 -4.22 -5.40
N VAL A 148 6.08 -3.83 -6.64
CA VAL A 148 5.07 -2.83 -6.94
C VAL A 148 4.02 -3.51 -7.81
N VAL A 149 2.77 -3.48 -7.40
CA VAL A 149 1.67 -4.07 -8.15
C VAL A 149 1.02 -2.98 -8.99
N LEU A 150 0.99 -3.19 -10.31
CA LEU A 150 0.19 -2.39 -11.22
C LEU A 150 -1.15 -3.09 -11.48
N THR A 151 -2.20 -2.28 -11.60
CA THR A 151 -3.53 -2.76 -11.98
C THR A 151 -4.03 -1.98 -13.20
N PRO A 152 -3.43 -2.19 -14.40
CA PRO A 152 -3.74 -1.41 -15.58
C PRO A 152 -5.22 -1.47 -15.93
N LEU A 153 -5.74 -0.34 -16.42
CA LEU A 153 -7.11 -0.19 -16.90
C LEU A 153 -7.20 -0.54 -18.40
N ALA A 154 -8.40 -0.88 -18.87
CA ALA A 154 -8.63 -1.11 -20.29
C ALA A 154 -8.35 0.14 -21.15
N GLU A 155 -8.47 1.32 -20.56
CA GLU A 155 -8.22 2.61 -21.19
C GLU A 155 -6.71 2.95 -21.28
N ASN A 156 -5.85 2.26 -20.52
CA ASN A 156 -4.42 2.52 -20.58
C ASN A 156 -3.81 1.98 -21.89
N THR A 157 -2.97 2.77 -22.53
CA THR A 157 -2.16 2.27 -23.64
C THR A 157 -1.00 1.42 -23.12
N ALA A 158 -0.52 0.48 -23.93
CA ALA A 158 0.65 -0.32 -23.58
C ALA A 158 1.89 0.57 -23.31
N ASP A 159 2.05 1.68 -24.03
CA ASP A 159 3.11 2.65 -23.77
C ASP A 159 3.00 3.30 -22.38
N ALA A 160 1.80 3.72 -21.98
CA ALA A 160 1.59 4.30 -20.64
C ALA A 160 1.94 3.32 -19.52
N VAL A 161 1.54 2.05 -19.66
CA VAL A 161 1.87 1.00 -18.70
C VAL A 161 3.38 0.77 -18.67
N SER A 162 4.02 0.58 -19.82
CA SER A 162 5.48 0.36 -19.93
C SER A 162 6.28 1.51 -19.31
N ARG A 163 5.86 2.76 -19.53
CA ARG A 163 6.50 3.92 -18.90
C ARG A 163 6.38 3.91 -17.37
N VAL A 164 5.24 3.48 -16.83
CA VAL A 164 5.06 3.34 -15.39
C VAL A 164 5.91 2.20 -14.83
N GLU A 165 6.04 1.08 -15.56
CA GLU A 165 6.98 0.00 -15.21
C GLU A 165 8.42 0.53 -15.13
N ASP A 166 8.87 1.28 -16.15
CA ASP A 166 10.20 1.88 -16.16
C ASP A 166 10.45 2.85 -15.01
N ILE A 167 9.43 3.64 -14.62
CA ILE A 167 9.50 4.53 -13.45
C ILE A 167 9.75 3.74 -12.17
N TRP A 168 9.00 2.67 -11.93
CA TRP A 168 9.17 1.87 -10.73
C TRP A 168 10.47 1.05 -10.76
N HIS A 169 10.91 0.59 -11.93
CA HIS A 169 12.24 -0.02 -12.09
C HIS A 169 13.36 0.97 -11.77
N ALA A 170 13.23 2.25 -12.16
CA ALA A 170 14.18 3.29 -11.78
C ALA A 170 14.22 3.54 -10.26
N CYS A 171 13.12 3.26 -9.54
CA CYS A 171 13.09 3.25 -8.08
C CYS A 171 13.72 1.99 -7.46
N GLY A 172 14.20 1.03 -8.26
CA GLY A 172 14.76 -0.25 -7.80
C GLY A 172 13.73 -1.34 -7.49
N ALA A 173 12.46 -1.12 -7.83
CA ALA A 173 11.36 -2.04 -7.55
C ALA A 173 11.27 -3.20 -8.56
N LYS A 174 10.59 -4.27 -8.15
CA LYS A 174 10.12 -5.35 -9.03
C LYS A 174 8.66 -5.08 -9.36
N VAL A 175 8.33 -4.98 -10.64
CA VAL A 175 6.96 -4.70 -11.06
C VAL A 175 6.24 -5.99 -11.42
N VAL A 176 5.00 -6.12 -10.95
CA VAL A 176 4.08 -7.19 -11.30
C VAL A 176 2.72 -6.59 -11.66
N SER A 177 2.00 -7.18 -12.60
CA SER A 177 0.68 -6.69 -13.02
C SER A 177 -0.40 -7.72 -12.73
N MET A 178 -1.57 -7.26 -12.27
CA MET A 178 -2.76 -8.08 -12.08
C MET A 178 -4.03 -7.23 -12.19
N SER A 179 -5.20 -7.86 -12.21
CA SER A 179 -6.45 -7.09 -12.15
C SER A 179 -6.66 -6.46 -10.76
N ALA A 180 -7.41 -5.36 -10.69
CA ALA A 180 -7.74 -4.70 -9.42
C ALA A 180 -8.48 -5.63 -8.45
N SER A 181 -9.37 -6.49 -8.96
CA SER A 181 -10.08 -7.47 -8.14
C SER A 181 -9.15 -8.54 -7.57
N ALA A 182 -8.20 -9.05 -8.38
CA ALA A 182 -7.19 -9.99 -7.90
C ALA A 182 -6.27 -9.34 -6.86
N HIS A 183 -5.86 -8.09 -7.08
CA HIS A 183 -5.10 -7.31 -6.11
C HIS A 183 -5.81 -7.24 -4.76
N ASP A 184 -7.07 -6.78 -4.76
CA ASP A 184 -7.81 -6.56 -3.53
C ASP A 184 -8.09 -7.88 -2.78
N ALA A 185 -8.34 -8.98 -3.50
CA ALA A 185 -8.47 -10.31 -2.91
C ALA A 185 -7.15 -10.81 -2.28
N VAL A 186 -6.03 -10.69 -3.01
CA VAL A 186 -4.71 -11.09 -2.48
C VAL A 186 -4.37 -10.30 -1.22
N PHE A 187 -4.49 -8.97 -1.27
CA PHE A 187 -4.12 -8.13 -0.12
C PHE A 187 -5.11 -8.21 1.03
N ALA A 188 -6.38 -8.57 0.79
CA ALA A 188 -7.30 -8.94 1.86
C ALA A 188 -6.76 -10.12 2.68
N ALA A 189 -6.28 -11.18 2.01
CA ALA A 189 -5.78 -12.39 2.65
C ALA A 189 -4.42 -12.19 3.35
N VAL A 190 -3.43 -11.59 2.66
CA VAL A 190 -2.03 -11.60 3.13
C VAL A 190 -1.61 -10.34 3.89
N SER A 191 -2.45 -9.30 3.89
CA SER A 191 -2.15 -8.02 4.55
C SER A 191 -3.29 -7.54 5.44
N HIS A 192 -4.50 -7.34 4.89
CA HIS A 192 -5.58 -6.69 5.63
C HIS A 192 -6.10 -7.56 6.77
N LEU A 193 -6.38 -8.84 6.51
CA LEU A 193 -6.79 -9.79 7.55
C LEU A 193 -5.76 -9.89 8.68
N PRO A 194 -4.46 -10.13 8.44
CA PRO A 194 -3.45 -10.15 9.51
C PRO A 194 -3.46 -8.91 10.40
N HIS A 195 -3.60 -7.70 9.82
CA HIS A 195 -3.67 -6.48 10.61
C HIS A 195 -4.93 -6.42 11.47
N MET A 196 -6.10 -6.77 10.91
CA MET A 196 -7.35 -6.80 11.68
C MET A 196 -7.28 -7.80 12.85
N LEU A 197 -6.67 -8.96 12.63
CA LEU A 197 -6.49 -9.96 13.69
C LEU A 197 -5.53 -9.48 14.79
N ALA A 198 -4.46 -8.80 14.41
CA ALA A 198 -3.51 -8.23 15.38
C ALA A 198 -4.18 -7.14 16.24
N PHE A 199 -4.94 -6.22 15.61
CA PHE A 199 -5.73 -5.23 16.35
C PHE A 199 -6.75 -5.87 17.27
N ALA A 200 -7.52 -6.84 16.77
CA ALA A 200 -8.55 -7.52 17.55
C ALA A 200 -7.97 -8.28 18.75
N LEU A 201 -6.80 -8.94 18.59
CA LEU A 201 -6.14 -9.64 19.68
C LEU A 201 -5.67 -8.69 20.79
N VAL A 202 -5.05 -7.56 20.40
CA VAL A 202 -4.55 -6.58 21.38
C VAL A 202 -5.71 -5.91 22.11
N ASP A 203 -6.76 -5.50 21.39
CA ASP A 203 -7.95 -4.86 21.94
C ASP A 203 -8.68 -5.79 22.94
N GLU A 204 -8.87 -7.06 22.56
CA GLU A 204 -9.52 -8.06 23.41
C GLU A 204 -8.76 -8.28 24.72
N LEU A 205 -7.42 -8.41 24.66
CA LEU A 205 -6.60 -8.60 25.87
C LEU A 205 -6.52 -7.33 26.72
N ALA A 206 -6.49 -6.17 26.09
CA ALA A 206 -6.43 -4.87 26.79
C ALA A 206 -7.73 -4.57 27.55
N ALA A 207 -8.87 -5.05 27.06
CA ALA A 207 -10.18 -4.88 27.70
C ALA A 207 -10.39 -5.78 28.95
N ARG A 208 -9.51 -6.76 29.19
CA ARG A 208 -9.67 -7.70 30.33
C ARG A 208 -9.31 -7.06 31.68
N PRO A 209 -10.00 -7.46 32.79
CA PRO A 209 -9.65 -6.95 34.11
C PRO A 209 -8.20 -7.23 34.54
N ASN A 210 -7.59 -8.31 34.02
CA ASN A 210 -6.23 -8.73 34.31
C ASN A 210 -5.21 -8.32 33.23
N ALA A 211 -5.53 -7.35 32.36
CA ALA A 211 -4.68 -6.92 31.23
C ALA A 211 -3.23 -6.63 31.65
N LYS A 212 -3.02 -5.91 32.78
CA LYS A 212 -1.68 -5.62 33.30
C LYS A 212 -0.85 -6.90 33.50
N SER A 213 -1.43 -7.92 34.07
CA SER A 213 -0.77 -9.23 34.31
C SER A 213 -0.47 -9.90 32.96
N LEU A 214 -1.42 -9.91 32.01
CA LEU A 214 -1.23 -10.52 30.71
C LEU A 214 -0.07 -9.87 29.94
N PHE A 215 -0.05 -8.56 29.86
CA PHE A 215 1.03 -7.83 29.14
C PHE A 215 2.40 -7.93 29.86
N SER A 216 2.44 -8.11 31.19
CA SER A 216 3.72 -8.30 31.89
C SER A 216 4.41 -9.62 31.56
N PHE A 217 3.67 -10.63 31.09
CA PHE A 217 4.21 -11.91 30.63
C PHE A 217 4.30 -12.03 29.09
N ALA A 218 3.92 -10.99 28.37
CA ALA A 218 4.03 -10.98 26.91
C ALA A 218 5.50 -11.00 26.46
N ALA A 219 5.87 -12.02 25.69
CA ALA A 219 7.24 -12.24 25.21
C ALA A 219 7.36 -12.01 23.69
N SER A 220 8.48 -12.42 23.09
CA SER A 220 8.81 -12.18 21.68
C SER A 220 7.72 -12.62 20.72
N GLY A 221 7.16 -13.83 20.88
CA GLY A 221 6.11 -14.34 20.00
C GLY A 221 4.86 -13.44 19.96
N PHE A 222 4.44 -12.92 21.12
CA PHE A 222 3.32 -11.96 21.18
C PHE A 222 3.71 -10.63 20.50
N ARG A 223 4.90 -10.14 20.81
CA ARG A 223 5.42 -8.89 20.21
C ARG A 223 5.49 -8.98 18.69
N ASP A 224 6.01 -10.08 18.15
CA ASP A 224 6.16 -10.27 16.70
C ASP A 224 4.80 -10.36 16.02
N PHE A 225 3.87 -11.13 16.57
CA PHE A 225 2.52 -11.28 16.03
C PHE A 225 1.72 -9.98 16.06
N THR A 226 1.85 -9.20 17.15
CA THR A 226 1.08 -7.96 17.34
C THR A 226 1.80 -6.70 16.89
N ARG A 227 3.02 -6.79 16.38
CA ARG A 227 3.82 -5.65 15.91
C ARG A 227 3.03 -4.74 14.97
N ILE A 228 2.30 -5.33 14.05
CA ILE A 228 1.51 -4.61 13.03
C ILE A 228 0.27 -3.88 13.62
N ALA A 229 -0.16 -4.19 14.83
CA ALA A 229 -1.20 -3.43 15.54
C ALA A 229 -0.71 -2.05 16.04
N GLY A 230 0.60 -1.76 15.95
CA GLY A 230 1.17 -0.43 16.17
C GLY A 230 1.00 0.55 15.00
N SER A 231 0.39 0.12 13.90
CA SER A 231 0.17 0.93 12.71
C SER A 231 -0.95 1.97 12.91
N SER A 232 -1.04 2.98 12.01
CA SER A 232 -2.05 4.04 12.09
C SER A 232 -3.49 3.48 12.07
N PRO A 233 -4.29 3.71 13.12
CA PRO A 233 -5.69 3.25 13.16
C PRO A 233 -6.54 3.88 12.05
N GLU A 234 -6.31 5.15 11.72
CA GLU A 234 -7.05 5.84 10.67
C GLU A 234 -6.81 5.19 9.30
N MET A 235 -5.56 4.94 8.96
CA MET A 235 -5.20 4.29 7.70
C MET A 235 -5.82 2.90 7.59
N TRP A 236 -5.73 2.08 8.64
CA TRP A 236 -6.24 0.71 8.63
C TRP A 236 -7.76 0.63 8.65
N ARG A 237 -8.44 1.57 9.35
CA ARG A 237 -9.90 1.74 9.24
C ARG A 237 -10.30 1.96 7.77
N ASP A 238 -9.61 2.88 7.10
CA ASP A 238 -9.93 3.26 5.73
C ASP A 238 -9.67 2.11 4.75
N ILE A 239 -8.57 1.38 4.90
CA ILE A 239 -8.26 0.17 4.12
C ILE A 239 -9.34 -0.89 4.33
N ALA A 240 -9.71 -1.18 5.59
CA ALA A 240 -10.71 -2.20 5.90
C ALA A 240 -12.08 -1.87 5.29
N LEU A 241 -12.48 -0.60 5.31
CA LEU A 241 -13.77 -0.18 4.76
C LEU A 241 -13.79 -0.13 3.23
N ASN A 242 -12.66 0.20 2.60
CA ASN A 242 -12.57 0.30 1.15
C ASN A 242 -12.35 -1.07 0.46
N ASN A 243 -11.75 -2.05 1.16
CA ASN A 243 -11.66 -3.43 0.68
C ASN A 243 -12.60 -4.38 1.48
N ARG A 244 -13.77 -3.86 1.86
CA ARG A 244 -14.68 -4.50 2.80
C ARG A 244 -15.09 -5.91 2.38
N ASP A 245 -15.56 -6.10 1.16
CA ASP A 245 -16.19 -7.36 0.76
C ASP A 245 -15.16 -8.50 0.64
N ALA A 246 -13.98 -8.22 0.07
CA ALA A 246 -12.88 -9.16 0.06
C ALA A 246 -12.38 -9.48 1.47
N LEU A 247 -12.25 -8.47 2.34
CA LEU A 247 -11.83 -8.68 3.71
C LEU A 247 -12.84 -9.49 4.53
N LEU A 248 -14.14 -9.27 4.37
CA LEU A 248 -15.17 -10.08 5.03
C LEU A 248 -15.11 -11.55 4.59
N THR A 249 -14.88 -11.81 3.30
CA THR A 249 -14.68 -13.17 2.78
C THR A 249 -13.52 -13.87 3.50
N GLU A 250 -12.39 -13.20 3.64
CA GLU A 250 -11.21 -13.76 4.33
C GLU A 250 -11.44 -13.91 5.84
N MET A 251 -12.13 -12.97 6.47
CA MET A 251 -12.49 -13.06 7.89
C MET A 251 -13.41 -14.26 8.16
N ASP A 252 -14.42 -14.49 7.33
CA ASP A 252 -15.34 -15.63 7.48
C ASP A 252 -14.61 -16.97 7.34
N ALA A 253 -13.71 -17.07 6.35
CA ALA A 253 -12.86 -18.26 6.18
C ALA A 253 -11.96 -18.49 7.41
N TYR A 254 -11.35 -17.42 7.93
CA TYR A 254 -10.50 -17.50 9.13
C TYR A 254 -11.30 -17.87 10.40
N ILE A 255 -12.51 -17.31 10.58
CA ILE A 255 -13.42 -17.65 11.68
C ILE A 255 -13.79 -19.13 11.62
N ALA A 256 -14.13 -19.66 10.44
CA ALA A 256 -14.42 -21.07 10.26
C ALA A 256 -13.21 -21.95 10.65
N LYS A 257 -12.00 -21.56 10.22
CA LYS A 257 -10.75 -22.25 10.57
C LYS A 257 -10.45 -22.21 12.06
N THR A 258 -10.66 -21.09 12.71
CA THR A 258 -10.45 -20.92 14.16
C THR A 258 -11.46 -21.73 14.95
N ARG A 259 -12.73 -21.81 14.52
CA ARG A 259 -13.74 -22.70 15.14
C ARG A 259 -13.37 -24.17 15.00
N HIS A 260 -12.85 -24.59 13.85
CA HIS A 260 -12.36 -25.96 13.66
C HIS A 260 -11.21 -26.26 14.63
N LEU A 261 -10.19 -25.38 14.70
CA LEU A 261 -9.07 -25.53 15.62
C LEU A 261 -9.53 -25.62 17.08
N ARG A 262 -10.48 -24.76 17.49
CA ARG A 262 -11.11 -24.84 18.82
C ARG A 262 -11.78 -26.20 19.06
N GLY A 263 -12.45 -26.75 18.04
CA GLY A 263 -13.08 -28.08 18.10
C GLY A 263 -12.04 -29.17 18.38
N LEU A 264 -10.95 -29.22 17.65
CA LEU A 264 -9.86 -30.20 17.86
C LEU A 264 -9.28 -30.13 19.29
N ILE A 265 -9.12 -28.92 19.82
CA ILE A 265 -8.64 -28.72 21.19
C ILE A 265 -9.68 -29.22 22.18
N ALA A 266 -10.96 -28.94 21.97
CA ALA A 266 -12.05 -29.33 22.89
C ALA A 266 -12.25 -30.86 22.94
N THR A 267 -12.00 -31.57 21.84
CA THR A 267 -12.09 -33.04 21.77
C THR A 267 -10.76 -33.74 22.06
N ALA A 268 -9.69 -32.98 22.35
CA ALA A 268 -8.33 -33.48 22.55
C ALA A 268 -7.84 -34.34 21.37
N ASP A 269 -8.22 -33.99 20.13
CA ASP A 269 -7.76 -34.69 18.92
C ASP A 269 -6.30 -34.32 18.60
N ALA A 270 -5.39 -34.98 19.31
CA ALA A 270 -3.96 -34.75 19.20
C ALA A 270 -3.42 -35.05 17.81
N ALA A 271 -3.98 -36.05 17.11
CA ALA A 271 -3.51 -36.48 15.81
C ALA A 271 -3.79 -35.41 14.72
N GLU A 272 -5.06 -34.97 14.61
CA GLU A 272 -5.41 -33.96 13.61
C GLU A 272 -4.84 -32.56 13.99
N LEU A 273 -4.74 -32.25 15.27
CA LEU A 273 -4.09 -31.01 15.72
C LEU A 273 -2.62 -30.97 15.31
N SER A 274 -1.89 -32.07 15.51
CA SER A 274 -0.50 -32.19 15.10
C SER A 274 -0.34 -32.12 13.56
N ALA A 275 -1.23 -32.80 12.83
CA ALA A 275 -1.25 -32.78 11.38
C ALA A 275 -1.48 -31.35 10.83
N LEU A 276 -2.43 -30.61 11.40
CA LEU A 276 -2.69 -29.20 11.03
C LEU A 276 -1.46 -28.31 11.26
N MET A 277 -0.85 -28.42 12.44
CA MET A 277 0.34 -27.63 12.78
C MET A 277 1.54 -27.96 11.88
N THR A 278 1.70 -29.24 11.53
CA THR A 278 2.75 -29.71 10.61
C THR A 278 2.53 -29.10 9.22
N ARG A 279 1.33 -29.19 8.65
CA ARG A 279 1.01 -28.56 7.36
C ARG A 279 1.29 -27.04 7.36
N SER A 280 0.95 -26.35 8.43
CA SER A 280 1.19 -24.91 8.56
C SER A 280 2.66 -24.55 8.65
N ARG A 281 3.45 -25.33 9.42
CA ARG A 281 4.91 -25.17 9.52
C ARG A 281 5.57 -25.38 8.16
N ASP A 282 5.17 -26.42 7.45
CA ASP A 282 5.80 -26.81 6.20
C ASP A 282 5.46 -25.78 5.09
N ALA A 283 4.22 -25.32 5.02
CA ALA A 283 3.81 -24.23 4.13
C ALA A 283 4.60 -22.94 4.38
N ARG A 284 4.80 -22.58 5.67
CA ARG A 284 5.61 -21.41 6.02
C ARG A 284 7.07 -21.57 5.60
N ALA A 285 7.64 -22.76 5.77
CA ALA A 285 9.02 -23.06 5.36
C ALA A 285 9.18 -22.94 3.83
N GLN A 286 8.23 -23.49 3.05
CA GLN A 286 8.21 -23.39 1.58
C GLN A 286 8.14 -21.93 1.13
N TRP A 287 7.24 -21.13 1.72
CA TRP A 287 7.14 -19.71 1.42
C TRP A 287 8.45 -18.95 1.67
N LEU A 288 9.09 -19.17 2.84
CA LEU A 288 10.35 -18.52 3.18
C LEU A 288 11.52 -18.94 2.27
N ALA A 289 11.48 -20.15 1.74
CA ALA A 289 12.45 -20.64 0.77
C ALA A 289 12.22 -20.11 -0.66
N GLY A 290 11.10 -19.41 -0.89
CA GLY A 290 10.71 -18.95 -2.23
C GLY A 290 10.15 -20.06 -3.14
N ASP A 291 9.88 -21.24 -2.59
CA ASP A 291 9.29 -22.37 -3.31
C ASP A 291 7.76 -22.23 -3.37
N LEU A 292 7.29 -21.33 -4.23
CA LEU A 292 5.85 -21.07 -4.42
C LEU A 292 5.19 -22.10 -5.34
N GLY A 293 5.96 -22.82 -6.17
CA GLY A 293 5.44 -23.81 -7.10
C GLY A 293 4.86 -25.06 -6.43
N SER A 294 5.19 -25.30 -5.14
CA SER A 294 4.65 -26.40 -4.35
C SER A 294 3.23 -26.14 -3.82
N PHE A 295 2.75 -24.88 -3.83
CA PHE A 295 1.38 -24.56 -3.45
C PHE A 295 0.44 -24.90 -4.60
N ARG A 296 -0.68 -25.57 -4.28
CA ARG A 296 -1.69 -25.91 -5.28
C ARG A 296 -2.40 -24.65 -5.76
N ASP A 297 -2.25 -24.35 -7.03
CA ASP A 297 -3.11 -23.37 -7.70
C ASP A 297 -4.46 -24.05 -7.98
N LYS A 298 -5.52 -23.64 -7.27
CA LYS A 298 -6.87 -24.16 -7.47
C LYS A 298 -7.65 -23.36 -8.53
N SER A 299 -6.96 -22.54 -9.29
CA SER A 299 -7.54 -21.75 -10.38
C SER A 299 -7.55 -22.54 -11.69
N THR A 300 -8.25 -23.68 -11.71
CA THR A 300 -8.76 -24.34 -12.93
C THR A 300 -10.12 -24.93 -12.62
#